data_d96c693e63efd18bf81913ecdbeb7cf3
#
_entry.id   d96c693e63efd18bf81913ecdbeb7cf3
#
_cell.length_a   1.000
_cell.length_b   1.000
_cell.length_c   1.000
_cell.angle_alpha   90.00
_cell.angle_beta   90.00
_cell.angle_gamma   90.00
#
_symmetry.space_group_name_H-M   'P 1'
#
loop_
_entity.id
_entity.type
_entity.pdbx_description
1 polymer ?
#
loop_
_entity_poly.entity_id
_entity_poly.type
_entity_poly.pdbx_seq_one_letter_code
_entity_poly.pdbx_strand_id
1 'polypeptide(L)'
;LEFKSKNKGVMHACSHDGIVATALGVTRLLYEHKDELKCNVKFIFEPAEEVGKGAKKLIAEKVLEDPKVDKMVIFHYANSEPIGMEIQKSVSTATLGRVGIEIIGKSSHWGEPEKGINAISVSAKVIDAIDKINIDLKEKMQFVLGMGTINGGVKNNIMAENVKLEGTLRTFCEENFEYVLTYLQDRMKEIEEETNATIKVTLISHLPALINNPDLVKMGSEVG
;
A
#
# COMPACT_ATOMS: atom_id res chain seq x y z
N LEU A 1 5.92 26.92 11.88
CA LEU A 1 6.85 26.15 12.71
C LEU A 1 8.28 26.68 12.50
N GLU A 2 9.04 26.85 13.57
CA GLU A 2 10.44 27.31 13.52
C GLU A 2 11.33 26.34 12.74
N PHE A 3 11.04 25.04 12.83
CA PHE A 3 11.76 23.94 12.17
C PHE A 3 11.14 23.50 10.84
N LYS A 4 10.27 24.31 10.21
CA LYS A 4 9.70 23.96 8.89
C LYS A 4 10.80 23.77 7.85
N SER A 5 10.53 22.91 6.84
CA SER A 5 11.43 22.73 5.71
C SER A 5 11.77 24.07 5.03
N LYS A 6 13.04 24.26 4.70
CA LYS A 6 13.51 25.40 3.90
C LYS A 6 13.28 25.21 2.40
N ASN A 7 13.00 23.97 1.97
CA ASN A 7 12.70 23.64 0.60
C ASN A 7 11.20 23.71 0.36
N LYS A 8 10.76 24.59 -0.56
CA LYS A 8 9.34 24.78 -0.87
C LYS A 8 8.72 23.49 -1.45
N GLY A 9 7.59 23.07 -0.92
CA GLY A 9 6.82 21.94 -1.42
C GLY A 9 7.28 20.56 -0.94
N VAL A 10 8.30 20.47 -0.08
CA VAL A 10 8.75 19.20 0.52
C VAL A 10 8.96 19.35 2.03
N MET A 11 8.69 18.27 2.76
CA MET A 11 8.91 18.16 4.20
C MET A 11 9.04 16.69 4.63
N HIS A 12 9.58 16.44 5.80
CA HIS A 12 9.47 15.15 6.47
C HIS A 12 8.12 15.06 7.18
N ALA A 13 7.10 14.51 6.49
CA ALA A 13 5.76 14.37 7.04
C ALA A 13 5.57 13.07 7.85
N CYS A 14 6.47 12.08 7.68
CA CYS A 14 6.43 10.76 8.31
C CYS A 14 7.55 10.52 9.32
N SER A 15 8.14 11.59 9.88
CA SER A 15 9.16 11.54 10.96
C SER A 15 10.43 10.75 10.63
N HIS A 16 10.75 10.49 9.35
CA HIS A 16 11.92 9.71 8.95
C HIS A 16 13.25 10.41 9.34
N ASP A 17 13.28 11.73 9.41
CA ASP A 17 14.41 12.50 9.93
C ASP A 17 14.70 12.18 11.41
N GLY A 18 13.65 12.08 12.24
CA GLY A 18 13.77 11.67 13.64
C GLY A 18 14.20 10.20 13.78
N ILE A 19 13.65 9.32 12.94
CA ILE A 19 14.03 7.90 12.89
C ILE A 19 15.52 7.74 12.57
N VAL A 20 16.02 8.46 11.56
CA VAL A 20 17.45 8.46 11.20
C VAL A 20 18.31 9.01 12.33
N ALA A 21 17.89 10.11 12.98
CA ALA A 21 18.62 10.68 14.11
C ALA A 21 18.73 9.70 15.30
N THR A 22 17.63 8.98 15.60
CA THR A 22 17.64 7.92 16.62
C THR A 22 18.57 6.78 16.25
N ALA A 23 18.52 6.30 15.00
CA ALA A 23 19.40 5.22 14.52
C ALA A 23 20.89 5.62 14.64
N LEU A 24 21.25 6.87 14.33
CA LEU A 24 22.61 7.40 14.50
C LEU A 24 23.01 7.45 15.98
N GLY A 25 22.10 7.86 16.87
CA GLY A 25 22.33 7.83 18.31
C GLY A 25 22.59 6.43 18.84
N VAL A 26 21.77 5.46 18.43
CA VAL A 26 21.96 4.03 18.77
C VAL A 26 23.29 3.51 18.21
N THR A 27 23.64 3.86 16.98
CA THR A 27 24.93 3.47 16.37
C THR A 27 26.10 3.94 17.23
N ARG A 28 26.05 5.18 17.70
CA ARG A 28 27.10 5.75 18.56
C ARG A 28 27.21 5.00 19.89
N LEU A 29 26.08 4.77 20.58
CA LEU A 29 26.04 4.03 21.83
C LEU A 29 26.62 2.62 21.67
N LEU A 30 26.19 1.88 20.63
CA LEU A 30 26.69 0.54 20.37
C LEU A 30 28.19 0.55 20.01
N TYR A 31 28.68 1.57 19.32
CA TYR A 31 30.10 1.70 19.02
C TYR A 31 30.94 1.97 20.28
N GLU A 32 30.45 2.79 21.22
CA GLU A 32 31.11 3.04 22.50
C GLU A 32 31.19 1.76 23.35
N HIS A 33 30.25 0.82 23.22
CA HIS A 33 30.18 -0.46 23.91
C HIS A 33 30.48 -1.67 23.02
N LYS A 34 31.18 -1.48 21.90
CA LYS A 34 31.39 -2.53 20.88
C LYS A 34 32.03 -3.82 21.42
N ASP A 35 32.94 -3.67 22.41
CA ASP A 35 33.66 -4.81 23.00
C ASP A 35 32.78 -5.66 23.93
N GLU A 36 31.60 -5.18 24.31
CA GLU A 36 30.60 -5.90 25.11
C GLU A 36 29.56 -6.62 24.25
N LEU A 37 29.49 -6.29 22.93
CA LEU A 37 28.53 -6.88 22.02
C LEU A 37 28.82 -8.36 21.76
N LYS A 38 27.78 -9.18 21.81
CA LYS A 38 27.84 -10.63 21.52
C LYS A 38 27.42 -10.97 20.09
N CYS A 39 27.11 -9.97 19.25
CA CYS A 39 26.71 -10.12 17.87
C CYS A 39 27.16 -8.93 17.02
N ASN A 40 27.18 -9.12 15.73
CA ASN A 40 27.34 -8.01 14.79
C ASN A 40 26.03 -7.23 14.67
N VAL A 41 26.14 -5.92 14.50
CA VAL A 41 24.99 -5.05 14.23
C VAL A 41 25.19 -4.35 12.90
N LYS A 42 24.23 -4.50 12.01
CA LYS A 42 24.18 -3.84 10.69
C LYS A 42 23.06 -2.81 10.70
N PHE A 43 23.39 -1.55 10.47
CA PHE A 43 22.40 -0.49 10.26
C PHE A 43 22.06 -0.39 8.78
N ILE A 44 20.77 -0.39 8.48
CA ILE A 44 20.24 -0.30 7.12
C ILE A 44 19.37 0.95 7.03
N PHE A 45 19.75 1.89 6.17
CA PHE A 45 18.99 3.11 5.90
C PHE A 45 18.32 2.95 4.53
N GLU A 46 17.01 2.78 4.54
CA GLU A 46 16.23 2.53 3.33
C GLU A 46 15.95 3.84 2.57
N PRO A 47 16.35 3.94 1.29
CA PRO A 47 15.93 5.06 0.43
C PRO A 47 14.55 4.80 -0.18
N ALA A 48 13.78 5.86 -0.49
CA ALA A 48 12.51 5.78 -1.21
C ALA A 48 11.47 4.83 -0.57
N GLU A 49 11.38 4.81 0.76
CA GLU A 49 10.44 4.01 1.53
C GLU A 49 9.00 4.39 1.18
N GLU A 50 8.65 5.68 1.15
CA GLU A 50 7.30 6.22 0.86
C GLU A 50 6.70 5.77 -0.49
N VAL A 51 7.52 5.27 -1.38
CA VAL A 51 7.07 4.72 -2.68
C VAL A 51 7.23 3.20 -2.78
N GLY A 52 7.62 2.53 -1.68
CA GLY A 52 7.75 1.07 -1.56
C GLY A 52 8.79 0.46 -2.49
N LYS A 53 9.85 1.20 -2.86
CA LYS A 53 10.88 0.74 -3.82
C LYS A 53 12.22 0.43 -3.19
N GLY A 54 12.53 1.03 -2.04
CA GLY A 54 13.84 0.96 -1.42
C GLY A 54 14.18 -0.44 -0.93
N ALA A 55 13.33 -1.04 -0.13
CA ALA A 55 13.55 -2.38 0.43
C ALA A 55 13.77 -3.43 -0.66
N LYS A 56 12.97 -3.44 -1.73
CA LYS A 56 13.14 -4.37 -2.86
C LYS A 56 14.51 -4.23 -3.52
N LYS A 57 15.00 -2.99 -3.68
CA LYS A 57 16.31 -2.73 -4.26
C LYS A 57 17.44 -3.19 -3.34
N LEU A 58 17.36 -2.87 -2.05
CA LEU A 58 18.35 -3.31 -1.05
C LEU A 58 18.42 -4.84 -0.95
N ILE A 59 17.28 -5.53 -1.00
CA ILE A 59 17.23 -7.00 -1.02
C ILE A 59 17.90 -7.55 -2.30
N ALA A 60 17.61 -6.97 -3.46
CA ALA A 60 18.25 -7.34 -4.72
C ALA A 60 19.77 -7.11 -4.70
N GLU A 61 20.25 -6.11 -3.96
CA GLU A 61 21.67 -5.82 -3.70
C GLU A 61 22.25 -6.64 -2.54
N LYS A 62 21.50 -7.67 -2.05
CA LYS A 62 21.93 -8.63 -1.03
C LYS A 62 22.25 -8.03 0.35
N VAL A 63 21.57 -6.96 0.71
CA VAL A 63 21.80 -6.27 2.00
C VAL A 63 21.67 -7.18 3.22
N LEU A 64 20.94 -8.29 3.12
CA LEU A 64 20.73 -9.24 4.20
C LEU A 64 21.70 -10.44 4.18
N GLU A 65 22.59 -10.53 3.20
CA GLU A 65 23.44 -11.72 2.96
C GLU A 65 24.89 -11.57 3.47
N ASP A 66 25.48 -10.38 3.36
CA ASP A 66 26.87 -10.14 3.76
C ASP A 66 27.05 -8.88 4.63
N PRO A 67 27.30 -9.05 5.95
CA PRO A 67 27.10 -10.27 6.71
C PRO A 67 25.64 -10.70 6.73
N LYS A 68 25.40 -12.01 6.86
CA LYS A 68 24.03 -12.55 6.96
C LYS A 68 23.29 -11.94 8.14
N VAL A 69 22.05 -11.50 7.89
CA VAL A 69 21.16 -10.97 8.92
C VAL A 69 20.27 -12.09 9.45
N ASP A 70 20.37 -12.40 10.74
CA ASP A 70 19.57 -13.42 11.41
C ASP A 70 18.30 -12.86 12.02
N LYS A 71 18.32 -11.59 12.45
CA LYS A 71 17.20 -10.88 13.07
C LYS A 71 17.20 -9.43 12.60
N MET A 72 16.00 -8.86 12.42
CA MET A 72 15.82 -7.47 12.03
C MET A 72 14.87 -6.80 13.03
N VAL A 73 15.20 -5.57 13.42
CA VAL A 73 14.32 -4.69 14.21
C VAL A 73 14.07 -3.44 13.38
N ILE A 74 12.80 -3.06 13.26
CA ILE A 74 12.36 -1.83 12.60
C ILE A 74 11.57 -1.04 13.62
N PHE A 75 11.74 0.28 13.66
CA PHE A 75 10.95 1.17 14.51
C PHE A 75 10.41 2.35 13.72
N HIS A 76 9.29 2.87 14.18
CA HIS A 76 8.66 4.06 13.61
C HIS A 76 8.08 4.92 14.72
N TYR A 77 7.98 6.23 14.51
CA TYR A 77 7.30 7.12 15.44
C TYR A 77 5.78 7.08 15.18
N ALA A 78 5.00 7.06 16.27
CA ALA A 78 3.55 7.22 16.23
C ALA A 78 3.17 8.55 16.92
N ASN A 79 2.32 9.33 16.29
CA ASN A 79 1.93 10.66 16.81
C ASN A 79 0.72 10.61 17.75
N SER A 80 0.01 9.48 17.79
CA SER A 80 -1.26 9.31 18.54
C SER A 80 -1.10 8.58 19.87
N GLU A 81 0.08 8.05 20.14
CA GLU A 81 0.37 7.25 21.34
C GLU A 81 1.01 8.08 22.45
N PRO A 82 0.84 7.72 23.72
CA PRO A 82 1.58 8.31 24.81
C PRO A 82 3.08 8.05 24.64
N ILE A 83 3.91 8.85 25.33
CA ILE A 83 5.37 8.62 25.33
C ILE A 83 5.66 7.21 25.85
N GLY A 84 6.32 6.40 25.04
CA GLY A 84 6.64 5.02 25.34
C GLY A 84 7.07 4.24 24.10
N MET A 85 7.17 2.93 24.27
CA MET A 85 7.44 2.00 23.18
C MET A 85 6.30 0.99 23.10
N GLU A 86 5.73 0.84 21.90
CA GLU A 86 4.74 -0.21 21.60
C GLU A 86 5.38 -1.25 20.69
N ILE A 87 5.13 -2.53 20.99
CA ILE A 87 5.55 -3.66 20.16
C ILE A 87 4.30 -4.41 19.71
N GLN A 88 4.04 -4.39 18.41
CA GLN A 88 2.92 -5.10 17.80
C GLN A 88 3.14 -6.62 17.89
N LYS A 89 2.16 -7.34 18.46
CA LYS A 89 2.31 -8.77 18.78
C LYS A 89 2.19 -9.71 17.57
N SER A 90 1.59 -9.25 16.48
CA SER A 90 1.33 -10.08 15.30
C SER A 90 1.52 -9.29 14.01
N VAL A 91 0.45 -8.98 13.31
CA VAL A 91 0.48 -8.16 12.10
C VAL A 91 0.67 -6.70 12.48
N SER A 92 1.80 -6.10 12.10
CA SER A 92 2.10 -4.69 12.34
C SER A 92 1.50 -3.80 11.27
N THR A 93 1.61 -4.22 10.00
CA THR A 93 0.98 -3.52 8.87
C THR A 93 0.23 -4.50 7.99
N ALA A 94 -0.91 -4.07 7.47
CA ALA A 94 -1.71 -4.86 6.53
C ALA A 94 -0.97 -5.02 5.17
N THR A 95 -1.28 -6.09 4.44
CA THR A 95 -0.99 -6.17 3.01
C THR A 95 -1.67 -5.00 2.32
N LEU A 96 -0.94 -4.26 1.51
CA LEU A 96 -1.40 -3.08 0.79
C LEU A 96 -1.22 -3.24 -0.70
N GLY A 97 -2.31 -3.13 -1.46
CA GLY A 97 -2.29 -3.00 -2.92
C GLY A 97 -2.89 -1.68 -3.38
N ARG A 98 -2.23 -1.02 -4.32
CA ARG A 98 -2.84 0.05 -5.11
C ARG A 98 -3.45 -0.56 -6.35
N VAL A 99 -4.76 -0.43 -6.49
CA VAL A 99 -5.54 -1.03 -7.58
C VAL A 99 -5.97 0.05 -8.56
N GLY A 100 -5.74 -0.19 -9.85
CA GLY A 100 -6.24 0.62 -10.95
C GLY A 100 -7.29 -0.15 -11.75
N ILE A 101 -8.36 0.53 -12.14
CA ILE A 101 -9.37 0.00 -13.05
C ILE A 101 -9.50 0.95 -14.24
N GLU A 102 -9.22 0.47 -15.42
CA GLU A 102 -9.39 1.22 -16.66
C GLU A 102 -10.58 0.63 -17.43
N ILE A 103 -11.54 1.49 -17.71
CA ILE A 103 -12.76 1.14 -18.46
C ILE A 103 -12.64 1.77 -19.83
N ILE A 104 -12.69 0.92 -20.87
CA ILE A 104 -12.61 1.32 -22.28
C ILE A 104 -13.95 1.00 -22.93
N GLY A 105 -14.67 2.04 -23.28
CA GLY A 105 -15.91 1.99 -24.02
C GLY A 105 -15.67 2.33 -25.50
N LYS A 106 -16.67 2.98 -26.08
CA LYS A 106 -16.62 3.45 -27.47
C LYS A 106 -17.26 4.82 -27.57
N SER A 107 -16.50 5.80 -28.05
CA SER A 107 -17.00 7.16 -28.25
C SER A 107 -18.09 7.23 -29.31
N SER A 108 -19.11 8.04 -29.06
CA SER A 108 -20.16 8.41 -30.02
C SER A 108 -20.76 9.75 -29.59
N HIS A 109 -21.39 10.45 -30.55
CA HIS A 109 -22.19 11.63 -30.22
C HIS A 109 -23.52 11.21 -29.57
N TRP A 110 -24.01 11.95 -28.58
CA TRP A 110 -25.28 11.64 -27.90
C TRP A 110 -26.52 11.64 -28.80
N GLY A 111 -26.41 12.14 -30.03
CA GLY A 111 -27.42 12.00 -31.07
C GLY A 111 -27.49 10.60 -31.71
N GLU A 112 -26.50 9.74 -31.48
CA GLU A 112 -26.39 8.37 -32.01
C GLU A 112 -25.91 7.41 -30.90
N PRO A 113 -26.70 7.29 -29.80
CA PRO A 113 -26.26 6.55 -28.61
C PRO A 113 -26.04 5.06 -28.86
N GLU A 114 -26.71 4.47 -29.82
CA GLU A 114 -26.60 3.06 -30.18
C GLU A 114 -25.25 2.68 -30.82
N LYS A 115 -24.46 3.68 -31.26
CA LYS A 115 -23.13 3.47 -31.86
C LYS A 115 -22.00 3.47 -30.85
N GLY A 116 -22.26 3.88 -29.60
CA GLY A 116 -21.27 4.03 -28.56
C GLY A 116 -21.44 3.12 -27.37
N ILE A 117 -20.43 3.07 -26.51
CA ILE A 117 -20.44 2.47 -25.17
C ILE A 117 -19.89 3.50 -24.20
N ASN A 118 -20.76 4.03 -23.33
CA ASN A 118 -20.34 5.11 -22.43
C ASN A 118 -19.59 4.57 -21.22
N ALA A 119 -18.27 4.77 -21.17
CA ALA A 119 -17.42 4.34 -20.06
C ALA A 119 -17.83 4.96 -18.70
N ILE A 120 -18.47 6.15 -18.68
CA ILE A 120 -18.99 6.74 -17.43
C ILE A 120 -20.19 5.91 -16.91
N SER A 121 -21.09 5.47 -17.79
CA SER A 121 -22.22 4.62 -17.36
C SER A 121 -21.72 3.23 -16.87
N VAL A 122 -20.69 2.69 -17.51
CA VAL A 122 -20.04 1.44 -17.07
C VAL A 122 -19.34 1.63 -15.73
N SER A 123 -18.71 2.80 -15.49
CA SER A 123 -18.04 3.05 -14.21
C SER A 123 -19.01 3.08 -13.02
N ALA A 124 -20.27 3.48 -13.21
CA ALA A 124 -21.28 3.39 -12.16
C ALA A 124 -21.56 1.93 -11.76
N LYS A 125 -21.60 0.99 -12.75
CA LYS A 125 -21.76 -0.44 -12.48
C LYS A 125 -20.53 -1.02 -11.76
N VAL A 126 -19.33 -0.57 -12.14
CA VAL A 126 -18.06 -0.95 -11.47
C VAL A 126 -18.06 -0.52 -10.01
N ILE A 127 -18.47 0.72 -9.71
CA ILE A 127 -18.56 1.22 -8.33
C ILE A 127 -19.60 0.43 -7.53
N ASP A 128 -20.81 0.21 -8.08
CA ASP A 128 -21.85 -0.61 -7.43
C ASP A 128 -21.36 -2.04 -7.16
N ALA A 129 -20.59 -2.64 -8.07
CA ALA A 129 -20.01 -3.96 -7.87
C ALA A 129 -18.97 -3.96 -6.73
N ILE A 130 -18.13 -2.93 -6.61
CA ILE A 130 -17.17 -2.77 -5.50
C ILE A 130 -17.91 -2.65 -4.16
N ASP A 131 -18.98 -1.86 -4.11
CA ASP A 131 -19.81 -1.72 -2.91
C ASP A 131 -20.46 -3.06 -2.52
N LYS A 132 -20.92 -3.84 -3.50
CA LYS A 132 -21.45 -5.21 -3.27
C LYS A 132 -20.39 -6.15 -2.74
N ILE A 133 -19.16 -6.14 -3.29
CA ILE A 133 -18.04 -6.92 -2.78
C ILE A 133 -17.80 -6.62 -1.29
N ASN A 134 -17.79 -5.34 -0.92
CA ASN A 134 -17.61 -4.92 0.47
C ASN A 134 -18.74 -5.45 1.38
N ILE A 135 -19.99 -5.48 0.89
CA ILE A 135 -21.13 -6.03 1.65
C ILE A 135 -21.01 -7.55 1.79
N ASP A 136 -20.72 -8.26 0.71
CA ASP A 136 -20.73 -9.72 0.65
C ASP A 136 -19.61 -10.37 1.47
N LEU A 137 -18.47 -9.67 1.61
CA LEU A 137 -17.29 -10.21 2.24
C LEU A 137 -17.03 -9.69 3.66
N LYS A 138 -17.66 -8.60 4.11
CA LYS A 138 -17.41 -7.97 5.41
C LYS A 138 -17.57 -8.90 6.63
N GLU A 139 -18.49 -9.88 6.55
CA GLU A 139 -18.71 -10.86 7.63
C GLU A 139 -17.76 -12.07 7.53
N LYS A 140 -17.06 -12.23 6.41
CA LYS A 140 -16.17 -13.35 6.17
C LYS A 140 -14.71 -13.03 6.48
N MET A 141 -14.31 -11.77 6.25
CA MET A 141 -12.93 -11.33 6.46
C MET A 141 -12.84 -9.82 6.68
N GLN A 142 -11.78 -9.39 7.36
CA GLN A 142 -11.45 -7.98 7.47
C GLN A 142 -10.61 -7.54 6.26
N PHE A 143 -11.11 -6.57 5.53
CA PHE A 143 -10.41 -5.97 4.40
C PHE A 143 -10.91 -4.55 4.13
N VAL A 144 -10.18 -3.81 3.30
CA VAL A 144 -10.59 -2.52 2.75
C VAL A 144 -10.44 -2.59 1.24
N LEU A 145 -11.51 -2.38 0.50
CA LEU A 145 -11.48 -2.19 -0.94
C LEU A 145 -12.25 -0.92 -1.29
N GLY A 146 -11.59 0.04 -1.94
CA GLY A 146 -12.27 1.28 -2.31
C GLY A 146 -11.49 2.08 -3.33
N MET A 147 -12.22 2.90 -4.11
CA MET A 147 -11.65 3.80 -5.10
C MET A 147 -11.57 5.22 -4.53
N GLY A 148 -10.40 5.82 -4.62
CA GLY A 148 -10.13 7.18 -4.15
C GLY A 148 -10.24 8.23 -5.25
N THR A 149 -10.08 7.83 -6.52
CA THR A 149 -10.16 8.72 -7.67
C THR A 149 -10.94 8.11 -8.81
N ILE A 150 -11.62 8.95 -9.58
CA ILE A 150 -12.24 8.62 -10.87
C ILE A 150 -12.01 9.77 -11.84
N ASN A 151 -11.53 9.46 -13.04
CA ASN A 151 -11.26 10.44 -14.08
C ASN A 151 -11.74 9.90 -15.44
N GLY A 152 -12.47 10.71 -16.21
CA GLY A 152 -12.95 10.31 -17.53
C GLY A 152 -13.84 11.33 -18.21
N GLY A 153 -14.09 11.10 -19.50
CA GLY A 153 -14.87 12.00 -20.34
C GLY A 153 -14.09 13.21 -20.83
N VAL A 154 -14.51 13.79 -21.96
CA VAL A 154 -13.88 14.96 -22.60
C VAL A 154 -14.83 16.11 -22.88
N LYS A 155 -16.10 15.83 -23.19
CA LYS A 155 -17.14 16.82 -23.47
C LYS A 155 -18.52 16.28 -23.09
N ASN A 156 -19.43 17.18 -22.74
CA ASN A 156 -20.80 16.88 -22.31
C ASN A 156 -21.69 16.25 -23.41
N ASN A 157 -21.38 16.45 -24.68
CA ASN A 157 -22.15 15.95 -25.82
C ASN A 157 -21.50 14.76 -26.52
N ILE A 158 -20.43 14.16 -25.96
CA ILE A 158 -19.74 13.00 -26.48
C ILE A 158 -19.69 11.94 -25.39
N MET A 159 -20.04 10.69 -25.73
CA MET A 159 -19.90 9.55 -24.82
C MET A 159 -18.43 9.34 -24.48
N ALA A 160 -18.15 9.17 -23.19
CA ALA A 160 -16.79 8.93 -22.71
C ALA A 160 -16.30 7.57 -23.20
N GLU A 161 -15.16 7.57 -23.88
CA GLU A 161 -14.47 6.35 -24.30
C GLU A 161 -13.66 5.73 -23.17
N ASN A 162 -13.07 6.55 -22.31
CA ASN A 162 -12.19 6.07 -21.23
C ASN A 162 -12.60 6.66 -19.89
N VAL A 163 -12.58 5.78 -18.86
CA VAL A 163 -12.64 6.15 -17.44
C VAL A 163 -11.57 5.37 -16.71
N LYS A 164 -10.84 6.05 -15.81
CA LYS A 164 -9.85 5.45 -14.93
C LYS A 164 -10.22 5.68 -13.48
N LEU A 165 -10.20 4.59 -12.69
CA LEU A 165 -10.35 4.63 -11.25
C LEU A 165 -9.04 4.15 -10.63
N GLU A 166 -8.63 4.77 -9.51
CA GLU A 166 -7.55 4.27 -8.68
C GLU A 166 -7.99 4.22 -7.23
N GLY A 167 -7.56 3.15 -6.57
CA GLY A 167 -7.95 2.88 -5.20
C GLY A 167 -6.98 1.98 -4.45
N THR A 168 -7.43 1.45 -3.34
CA THR A 168 -6.64 0.62 -2.45
C THR A 168 -7.38 -0.69 -2.12
N LEU A 169 -6.61 -1.77 -2.03
CA LEU A 169 -7.01 -3.02 -1.39
C LEU A 169 -6.07 -3.29 -0.22
N ARG A 170 -6.61 -3.55 0.97
CA ARG A 170 -5.84 -3.90 2.17
C ARG A 170 -6.45 -5.13 2.83
N THR A 171 -5.59 -6.03 3.33
CA THR A 171 -5.98 -7.21 4.10
C THR A 171 -4.91 -7.52 5.15
N PHE A 172 -5.23 -8.39 6.13
CA PHE A 172 -4.26 -8.79 7.15
C PHE A 172 -3.43 -10.02 6.78
N CYS A 173 -3.73 -10.67 5.63
CA CYS A 173 -2.93 -11.76 5.10
C CYS A 173 -3.00 -11.78 3.57
N GLU A 174 -2.00 -12.40 2.95
CA GLU A 174 -1.84 -12.48 1.50
C GLU A 174 -2.98 -13.30 0.85
N GLU A 175 -3.39 -14.39 1.47
CA GLU A 175 -4.47 -15.23 0.96
C GLU A 175 -5.78 -14.46 0.76
N ASN A 176 -6.16 -13.65 1.76
CA ASN A 176 -7.33 -12.78 1.64
C ASN A 176 -7.15 -11.69 0.57
N PHE A 177 -5.93 -11.19 0.41
CA PHE A 177 -5.63 -10.20 -0.62
C PHE A 177 -5.85 -10.78 -2.02
N GLU A 178 -5.29 -11.93 -2.29
CA GLU A 178 -5.46 -12.64 -3.57
C GLU A 178 -6.93 -13.01 -3.81
N TYR A 179 -7.63 -13.47 -2.77
CA TYR A 179 -9.05 -13.79 -2.87
C TYR A 179 -9.90 -12.58 -3.27
N VAL A 180 -9.76 -11.45 -2.57
CA VAL A 180 -10.55 -10.23 -2.88
C VAL A 180 -10.18 -9.68 -4.26
N LEU A 181 -8.91 -9.71 -4.63
CA LEU A 181 -8.45 -9.25 -5.96
C LEU A 181 -9.05 -10.12 -7.08
N THR A 182 -9.04 -11.43 -6.91
CA THR A 182 -9.63 -12.37 -7.88
C THR A 182 -11.14 -12.15 -7.96
N TYR A 183 -11.82 -12.02 -6.83
CA TYR A 183 -13.27 -11.77 -6.81
C TYR A 183 -13.61 -10.44 -7.52
N LEU A 184 -12.83 -9.39 -7.32
CA LEU A 184 -12.96 -8.14 -8.06
C LEU A 184 -12.80 -8.35 -9.57
N GLN A 185 -11.77 -9.09 -10.00
CA GLN A 185 -11.51 -9.36 -11.42
C GLN A 185 -12.67 -10.14 -12.07
N ASP A 186 -13.24 -11.11 -11.37
CA ASP A 186 -14.36 -11.89 -11.87
C ASP A 186 -15.63 -11.03 -12.01
N ARG A 187 -15.89 -10.17 -11.03
CA ARG A 187 -17.00 -9.19 -11.14
C ARG A 187 -16.81 -8.20 -12.30
N MET A 188 -15.57 -7.80 -12.59
CA MET A 188 -15.29 -6.93 -13.74
C MET A 188 -15.56 -7.65 -15.07
N LYS A 189 -15.23 -8.94 -15.20
CA LYS A 189 -15.57 -9.75 -16.39
C LYS A 189 -17.08 -9.84 -16.62
N GLU A 190 -17.87 -10.04 -15.57
CA GLU A 190 -19.33 -10.06 -15.71
C GLU A 190 -19.88 -8.73 -16.26
N ILE A 191 -19.31 -7.59 -15.81
CA ILE A 191 -19.68 -6.27 -16.32
C ILE A 191 -19.23 -6.09 -17.78
N GLU A 192 -18.06 -6.60 -18.17
CA GLU A 192 -17.60 -6.61 -19.58
C GLU A 192 -18.62 -7.33 -20.48
N GLU A 193 -19.04 -8.53 -20.07
CA GLU A 193 -20.02 -9.33 -20.82
C GLU A 193 -21.37 -8.63 -20.93
N GLU A 194 -21.82 -7.95 -19.86
CA GLU A 194 -23.07 -7.21 -19.85
C GLU A 194 -23.05 -5.95 -20.74
N THR A 195 -21.91 -5.24 -20.76
CA THR A 195 -21.81 -3.90 -21.34
C THR A 195 -21.09 -3.83 -22.67
N ASN A 196 -20.40 -4.90 -23.05
CA ASN A 196 -19.45 -4.94 -24.18
C ASN A 196 -18.32 -3.88 -24.08
N ALA A 197 -18.07 -3.33 -22.90
CA ALA A 197 -16.89 -2.53 -22.61
C ALA A 197 -15.69 -3.43 -22.30
N THR A 198 -14.48 -2.91 -22.38
CA THR A 198 -13.28 -3.60 -21.86
C THR A 198 -12.91 -3.01 -20.50
N ILE A 199 -12.70 -3.87 -19.49
CA ILE A 199 -12.34 -3.43 -18.12
C ILE A 199 -11.03 -4.10 -17.71
N LYS A 200 -10.00 -3.30 -17.52
CA LYS A 200 -8.67 -3.77 -17.10
C LYS A 200 -8.45 -3.47 -15.63
N VAL A 201 -8.26 -4.52 -14.83
CA VAL A 201 -7.84 -4.40 -13.43
C VAL A 201 -6.33 -4.56 -13.36
N THR A 202 -5.64 -3.61 -12.75
CA THR A 202 -4.17 -3.59 -12.62
C THR A 202 -3.79 -3.42 -11.17
N LEU A 203 -2.93 -4.29 -10.66
CA LEU A 203 -2.24 -4.09 -9.38
C LEU A 203 -1.01 -3.20 -9.62
N ILE A 204 -1.15 -1.91 -9.30
CA ILE A 204 -0.13 -0.88 -9.58
C ILE A 204 1.07 -1.04 -8.64
N SER A 205 0.81 -1.35 -7.37
CA SER A 205 1.83 -1.67 -6.37
C SER A 205 1.27 -2.66 -5.36
N HIS A 206 2.18 -3.42 -4.75
CA HIS A 206 1.85 -4.41 -3.72
C HIS A 206 2.97 -4.49 -2.69
N LEU A 207 2.58 -4.39 -1.42
CA LEU A 207 3.44 -4.57 -0.26
C LEU A 207 2.81 -5.64 0.65
N PRO A 208 3.53 -6.70 0.99
CA PRO A 208 3.01 -7.75 1.87
C PRO A 208 2.83 -7.22 3.30
N ALA A 209 2.01 -7.91 4.08
CA ALA A 209 1.85 -7.63 5.50
C ALA A 209 3.19 -7.79 6.24
N LEU A 210 3.44 -6.87 7.19
CA LEU A 210 4.55 -7.04 8.13
C LEU A 210 4.06 -7.87 9.31
N ILE A 211 4.56 -9.10 9.40
CA ILE A 211 4.23 -10.04 10.47
C ILE A 211 5.44 -10.18 11.39
N ASN A 212 5.26 -9.81 12.66
CA ASN A 212 6.34 -9.86 13.65
C ASN A 212 6.60 -11.30 14.12
N ASN A 213 7.87 -11.64 14.27
CA ASN A 213 8.29 -12.91 14.84
C ASN A 213 7.94 -12.95 16.35
N PRO A 214 7.21 -13.97 16.88
CA PRO A 214 6.78 -14.03 18.25
C PRO A 214 7.92 -14.01 19.28
N ASP A 215 9.06 -14.66 18.96
CA ASP A 215 10.21 -14.69 19.86
C ASP A 215 10.88 -13.31 19.97
N LEU A 216 10.97 -12.57 18.86
CA LEU A 216 11.48 -11.20 18.87
C LEU A 216 10.55 -10.25 19.61
N VAL A 217 9.24 -10.43 19.45
CA VAL A 217 8.23 -9.66 20.20
C VAL A 217 8.41 -9.89 21.70
N LYS A 218 8.55 -11.16 22.11
CA LYS A 218 8.78 -11.51 23.53
C LYS A 218 10.06 -10.87 24.06
N MET A 219 11.18 -11.01 23.34
CA MET A 219 12.46 -10.38 23.72
C MET A 219 12.34 -8.86 23.85
N GLY A 220 11.70 -8.20 22.90
CA GLY A 220 11.51 -6.73 22.95
C GLY A 220 10.65 -6.31 24.12
N SER A 221 9.60 -7.08 24.46
CA SER A 221 8.72 -6.78 25.61
C SER A 221 9.39 -7.01 26.99
N GLU A 222 10.50 -7.73 27.06
CA GLU A 222 11.25 -7.97 28.29
C GLU A 222 12.26 -6.85 28.59
N VAL A 223 12.62 -6.03 27.61
CA VAL A 223 13.61 -4.95 27.74
C VAL A 223 13.01 -3.54 27.65
N GLY A 224 11.76 -3.38 27.29
CA GLY A 224 10.98 -2.13 27.28
C GLY A 224 10.03 -2.09 28.44
#